data_6bb35634e41445e39d168a6fd19ebf57
#
_entry.id   6bb35634e41445e39d168a6fd19ebf57
#
_cell.length_a   1.000
_cell.length_b   1.000
_cell.length_c   1.000
_cell.angle_alpha   90.00
_cell.angle_beta   90.00
_cell.angle_gamma   90.00
#
_symmetry.space_group_name_H-M   'P 1'
#
loop_
_entity.id
_entity.type
_entity.pdbx_description
1 polymer ?
#
loop_
_entity_poly.entity_id
_entity_poly.type
_entity_poly.pdbx_seq_one_letter_code
_entity_poly.pdbx_strand_id
1 'polypeptide(L)'
;LNDASLHYEPEVSQALGFGFRCGFLGLLHMEIVQERLEREFDQDLITTAPSVVYQVVKADGEVIMVENPSKMPDQGRLEEIREPIVTVHLYMPQDYVGPVMTLANQKRGVQMNMAYHGRQVMLTYEMPLGEIVLDFFDKLKSVSRGYASMDYEFKEYRASDVVKVDILLNGEKVDALSIIVHRSQSQYRGRAVVAKMREIISRQMFDVAIQAAIGANIIARE
;
A
#
# COMPACT_ATOMS: atom_id res chain seq x y z
N LEU A 1 -14.60 21.26 1.01
CA LEU A 1 -14.09 20.86 2.34
C LEU A 1 -13.07 21.88 2.79
N ASN A 2 -13.29 22.53 3.95
CA ASN A 2 -12.30 23.41 4.60
C ASN A 2 -11.32 22.56 5.41
N ASP A 3 -10.52 21.76 4.72
CA ASP A 3 -9.51 20.90 5.31
C ASP A 3 -8.15 21.26 4.71
N ALA A 4 -7.33 21.95 5.51
CA ALA A 4 -5.99 22.39 5.08
C ALA A 4 -5.00 21.24 4.92
N SER A 5 -5.31 20.06 5.46
CA SER A 5 -4.46 18.87 5.40
C SER A 5 -4.78 17.98 4.18
N LEU A 6 -5.90 18.22 3.51
CA LEU A 6 -6.29 17.48 2.32
C LEU A 6 -5.63 18.10 1.08
N HIS A 7 -4.76 17.35 0.45
CA HIS A 7 -4.23 17.68 -0.87
C HIS A 7 -4.96 16.87 -1.92
N TYR A 8 -5.36 17.49 -3.02
CA TYR A 8 -6.02 16.78 -4.11
C TYR A 8 -5.61 17.36 -5.48
N GLU A 9 -5.50 16.48 -6.45
CA GLU A 9 -5.20 16.80 -7.84
C GLU A 9 -6.14 16.04 -8.76
N PRO A 10 -6.62 16.66 -9.85
CA PRO A 10 -7.39 15.95 -10.85
C PRO A 10 -6.57 14.81 -11.47
N GLU A 11 -7.17 13.64 -11.61
CA GLU A 11 -6.56 12.49 -12.26
C GLU A 11 -7.57 11.75 -13.13
N VAL A 12 -7.09 11.13 -14.21
CA VAL A 12 -7.93 10.34 -15.12
C VAL A 12 -7.41 8.91 -15.12
N SER A 13 -8.28 7.97 -14.78
CA SER A 13 -8.06 6.53 -14.89
C SER A 13 -8.73 6.01 -16.16
N GLN A 14 -8.10 5.07 -16.86
CA GLN A 14 -8.72 4.43 -18.01
C GLN A 14 -9.93 3.57 -17.60
N ALA A 15 -9.86 2.94 -16.43
CA ALA A 15 -10.91 2.09 -15.90
C ALA A 15 -12.05 2.86 -15.23
N LEU A 16 -11.74 3.95 -14.48
CA LEU A 16 -12.71 4.66 -13.64
C LEU A 16 -13.13 6.03 -14.19
N GLY A 17 -12.44 6.53 -15.22
CA GLY A 17 -12.70 7.86 -15.78
C GLY A 17 -12.10 8.99 -14.95
N PHE A 18 -12.76 10.15 -14.94
CA PHE A 18 -12.30 11.33 -14.21
C PHE A 18 -12.49 11.16 -12.69
N GLY A 19 -11.48 11.57 -11.95
CA GLY A 19 -11.48 11.55 -10.49
C GLY A 19 -10.42 12.45 -9.89
N PHE A 20 -10.05 12.19 -8.65
CA PHE A 20 -9.05 12.94 -7.92
C PHE A 20 -8.08 11.99 -7.23
N ARG A 21 -6.80 12.33 -7.28
CA ARG A 21 -5.82 11.76 -6.40
C ARG A 21 -5.73 12.63 -5.15
N CYS A 22 -5.92 12.00 -3.98
CA CYS A 22 -5.96 12.69 -2.72
C CYS A 22 -4.82 12.23 -1.81
N GLY A 23 -4.17 13.19 -1.14
CA GLY A 23 -3.20 12.94 -0.09
C GLY A 23 -3.85 13.12 1.28
N PHE A 24 -3.66 12.13 2.14
CA PHE A 24 -4.25 12.09 3.49
C PHE A 24 -3.16 11.96 4.55
N LEU A 25 -3.43 12.41 5.76
CA LEU A 25 -2.56 12.23 6.93
C LEU A 25 -2.50 10.78 7.43
N GLY A 26 -3.46 9.95 7.01
CA GLY A 26 -3.59 8.54 7.38
C GLY A 26 -4.96 8.00 7.03
N LEU A 27 -5.21 6.71 7.32
CA LEU A 27 -6.47 6.03 6.96
C LEU A 27 -7.68 6.69 7.62
N LEU A 28 -7.61 7.03 8.90
CA LEU A 28 -8.71 7.69 9.60
C LEU A 28 -9.09 9.03 8.97
N HIS A 29 -8.10 9.81 8.53
CA HIS A 29 -8.37 11.06 7.81
C HIS A 29 -9.08 10.78 6.48
N MET A 30 -8.66 9.76 5.73
CA MET A 30 -9.30 9.34 4.50
C MET A 30 -10.77 8.93 4.73
N GLU A 31 -11.04 8.10 5.74
CA GLU A 31 -12.39 7.65 6.09
C GLU A 31 -13.30 8.82 6.47
N ILE A 32 -12.82 9.77 7.26
CA ILE A 32 -13.58 10.96 7.65
C ILE A 32 -13.92 11.82 6.42
N VAL A 33 -12.96 12.03 5.52
CA VAL A 33 -13.19 12.82 4.30
C VAL A 33 -14.17 12.11 3.38
N GLN A 34 -14.03 10.79 3.20
CA GLN A 34 -14.94 10.00 2.40
C GLN A 34 -16.37 10.07 2.98
N GLU A 35 -16.53 9.78 4.26
CA GLU A 35 -17.84 9.81 4.93
C GLU A 35 -18.51 11.19 4.84
N ARG A 36 -17.73 12.27 4.94
CA ARG A 36 -18.26 13.63 4.76
C ARG A 36 -18.70 13.91 3.33
N LEU A 37 -17.94 13.46 2.32
CA LEU A 37 -18.34 13.63 0.92
C LEU A 37 -19.62 12.86 0.60
N GLU A 38 -19.76 11.64 1.12
CA GLU A 38 -20.95 10.82 0.94
C GLU A 38 -22.16 11.42 1.65
N ARG A 39 -22.04 11.79 2.94
CA ARG A 39 -23.18 12.25 3.76
C ARG A 39 -23.56 13.71 3.56
N GLU A 40 -22.56 14.63 3.44
CA GLU A 40 -22.83 16.06 3.35
C GLU A 40 -23.10 16.52 1.92
N PHE A 41 -22.53 15.82 0.93
CA PHE A 41 -22.58 16.21 -0.48
C PHE A 41 -23.28 15.18 -1.39
N ASP A 42 -23.80 14.09 -0.81
CA ASP A 42 -24.51 13.01 -1.51
C ASP A 42 -23.72 12.48 -2.74
N GLN A 43 -22.41 12.27 -2.53
CA GLN A 43 -21.53 11.76 -3.58
C GLN A 43 -21.39 10.24 -3.42
N ASP A 44 -21.58 9.50 -4.52
CA ASP A 44 -21.23 8.08 -4.60
C ASP A 44 -19.78 7.94 -5.04
N LEU A 45 -18.92 7.49 -4.13
CA LEU A 45 -17.46 7.48 -4.32
C LEU A 45 -16.94 6.07 -4.60
N ILE A 46 -16.11 5.95 -5.64
CA ILE A 46 -15.30 4.77 -5.87
C ILE A 46 -13.86 5.08 -5.40
N THR A 47 -13.45 4.47 -4.30
CA THR A 47 -12.10 4.64 -3.75
C THR A 47 -11.20 3.48 -4.16
N THR A 48 -9.95 3.79 -4.52
CA THR A 48 -8.91 2.79 -4.79
C THR A 48 -8.04 2.57 -3.56
N ALA A 49 -7.30 1.45 -3.53
CA ALA A 49 -6.38 1.17 -2.43
C ALA A 49 -5.33 2.28 -2.28
N PRO A 50 -5.02 2.72 -1.04
CA PRO A 50 -3.99 3.72 -0.81
C PRO A 50 -2.62 3.20 -1.25
N SER A 51 -1.79 4.10 -1.76
CA SER A 51 -0.40 3.84 -2.14
C SER A 51 0.53 4.85 -1.49
N VAL A 52 1.81 4.52 -1.47
CA VAL A 52 2.86 5.44 -1.05
C VAL A 52 3.58 6.01 -2.27
N VAL A 53 4.29 7.11 -2.08
CA VAL A 53 5.10 7.72 -3.13
C VAL A 53 6.44 7.00 -3.22
N TYR A 54 6.79 6.50 -4.41
CA TYR A 54 8.08 5.87 -4.67
C TYR A 54 9.01 6.85 -5.37
N GLN A 55 10.30 6.77 -5.07
CA GLN A 55 11.33 7.47 -5.81
C GLN A 55 11.96 6.51 -6.82
N VAL A 56 11.97 6.89 -8.07
CA VAL A 56 12.45 6.04 -9.16
C VAL A 56 13.65 6.71 -9.83
N VAL A 57 14.75 5.99 -9.93
CA VAL A 57 15.93 6.40 -10.68
C VAL A 57 15.87 5.73 -12.04
N LYS A 58 15.81 6.53 -13.10
CA LYS A 58 15.84 6.04 -14.48
C LYS A 58 17.26 5.73 -14.92
N ALA A 59 17.39 4.95 -15.99
CA ALA A 59 18.68 4.59 -16.59
C ALA A 59 19.53 5.79 -17.09
N ASP A 60 18.89 6.95 -17.32
CA ASP A 60 19.56 8.21 -17.67
C ASP A 60 19.99 9.03 -16.44
N GLY A 61 19.75 8.53 -15.23
CA GLY A 61 20.06 9.18 -13.95
C GLY A 61 19.01 10.17 -13.47
N GLU A 62 17.91 10.38 -14.23
CA GLU A 62 16.80 11.22 -13.78
C GLU A 62 16.07 10.55 -12.61
N VAL A 63 15.78 11.33 -11.55
CA VAL A 63 15.01 10.89 -10.39
C VAL A 63 13.60 11.45 -10.46
N ILE A 64 12.61 10.57 -10.50
CA ILE A 64 11.20 10.94 -10.52
C ILE A 64 10.45 10.40 -9.31
N MET A 65 9.40 11.11 -8.90
CA MET A 65 8.47 10.65 -7.87
C MET A 65 7.27 9.98 -8.54
N VAL A 66 6.98 8.75 -8.14
CA VAL A 66 5.86 7.96 -8.67
C VAL A 66 4.85 7.76 -7.57
N GLU A 67 3.72 8.42 -7.69
CA GLU A 67 2.63 8.41 -6.71
C GLU A 67 1.51 7.45 -7.11
N ASN A 68 1.39 7.18 -8.42
CA ASN A 68 0.42 6.24 -8.96
C ASN A 68 1.15 5.03 -9.58
N PRO A 69 0.85 3.79 -9.13
CA PRO A 69 1.47 2.60 -9.68
C PRO A 69 1.34 2.46 -11.21
N SER A 70 0.23 2.95 -11.80
CA SER A 70 0.04 2.90 -13.26
C SER A 70 1.05 3.75 -14.04
N LYS A 71 1.59 4.80 -13.40
CA LYS A 71 2.59 5.71 -13.98
C LYS A 71 4.05 5.23 -13.80
N MET A 72 4.25 4.06 -13.18
CA MET A 72 5.58 3.46 -13.05
C MET A 72 6.15 3.17 -14.45
N PRO A 73 7.35 3.66 -14.78
CA PRO A 73 8.02 3.35 -16.03
C PRO A 73 8.26 1.84 -16.21
N ASP A 74 8.45 1.40 -17.45
CA ASP A 74 8.77 0.01 -17.74
C ASP A 74 10.10 -0.40 -17.12
N GLN A 75 10.19 -1.65 -16.66
CA GLN A 75 11.38 -2.16 -15.94
C GLN A 75 12.70 -1.99 -16.70
N GLY A 76 12.67 -2.06 -18.04
CA GLY A 76 13.89 -1.87 -18.86
C GLY A 76 14.45 -0.45 -18.88
N ARG A 77 13.73 0.53 -18.33
CA ARG A 77 14.13 1.93 -18.23
C ARG A 77 14.48 2.36 -16.81
N LEU A 78 14.43 1.43 -15.87
CA LEU A 78 14.66 1.68 -14.45
C LEU A 78 16.05 1.20 -14.05
N GLU A 79 16.79 2.02 -13.33
CA GLU A 79 18.01 1.64 -12.64
C GLU A 79 17.71 1.16 -11.22
N GLU A 80 16.92 1.96 -10.48
CA GLU A 80 16.63 1.70 -9.07
C GLU A 80 15.24 2.21 -8.69
N ILE A 81 14.55 1.47 -7.84
CA ILE A 81 13.33 1.94 -7.19
C ILE A 81 13.60 2.06 -5.68
N ARG A 82 13.25 3.20 -5.12
CA ARG A 82 13.38 3.49 -3.70
C ARG A 82 12.00 3.61 -3.07
N GLU A 83 11.80 2.87 -2.00
CA GLU A 83 10.58 2.96 -1.19
C GLU A 83 10.80 3.86 0.03
N PRO A 84 9.74 4.56 0.50
CA PRO A 84 9.82 5.36 1.71
C PRO A 84 9.94 4.46 2.94
N ILE A 85 10.98 4.67 3.72
CA ILE A 85 11.21 4.00 5.01
C ILE A 85 10.83 4.95 6.12
N VAL A 86 10.15 4.42 7.11
CA VAL A 86 9.76 5.14 8.32
C VAL A 86 10.37 4.49 9.56
N THR A 87 10.66 5.31 10.55
CA THR A 87 10.96 4.85 11.91
C THR A 87 9.62 4.70 12.63
N VAL A 88 9.36 3.51 13.14
CA VAL A 88 8.11 3.17 13.85
C VAL A 88 8.40 2.92 15.31
N HIS A 89 7.68 3.58 16.18
CA HIS A 89 7.68 3.35 17.63
C HIS A 89 6.42 2.60 18.03
N LEU A 90 6.58 1.40 18.58
CA LEU A 90 5.49 0.54 19.01
C LEU A 90 5.51 0.46 20.54
N TYR A 91 4.42 0.83 21.17
CA TYR A 91 4.27 0.83 22.63
C TYR A 91 3.26 -0.23 23.05
N MET A 92 3.62 -1.10 23.98
CA MET A 92 2.76 -2.19 24.42
C MET A 92 3.13 -2.74 25.80
N PRO A 93 2.21 -3.41 26.50
CA PRO A 93 2.55 -4.25 27.64
C PRO A 93 3.48 -5.41 27.23
N GLN A 94 4.32 -5.87 28.16
CA GLN A 94 5.33 -6.90 27.91
C GLN A 94 4.76 -8.21 27.32
N ASP A 95 3.53 -8.57 27.68
CA ASP A 95 2.86 -9.80 27.24
C ASP A 95 2.63 -9.85 25.71
N TYR A 96 2.61 -8.70 25.04
CA TYR A 96 2.34 -8.58 23.61
C TYR A 96 3.60 -8.37 22.75
N VAL A 97 4.79 -8.31 23.35
CA VAL A 97 6.05 -8.07 22.63
C VAL A 97 6.28 -9.12 21.55
N GLY A 98 6.15 -10.41 21.89
CA GLY A 98 6.37 -11.52 20.94
C GLY A 98 5.45 -11.45 19.71
N PRO A 99 4.11 -11.41 19.87
CA PRO A 99 3.18 -11.27 18.75
C PRO A 99 3.43 -10.02 17.90
N VAL A 100 3.74 -8.87 18.51
CA VAL A 100 4.01 -7.62 17.79
C VAL A 100 5.32 -7.68 17.02
N MET A 101 6.39 -8.25 17.60
CA MET A 101 7.65 -8.49 16.88
C MET A 101 7.46 -9.41 15.66
N THR A 102 6.66 -10.48 15.83
CA THR A 102 6.33 -11.38 14.72
C THR A 102 5.63 -10.63 13.60
N LEU A 103 4.64 -9.81 13.93
CA LEU A 103 3.92 -8.98 12.95
C LEU A 103 4.87 -7.99 12.23
N ALA A 104 5.70 -7.27 13.00
CA ALA A 104 6.64 -6.31 12.41
C ALA A 104 7.63 -6.98 11.45
N ASN A 105 8.17 -8.15 11.82
CA ASN A 105 9.07 -8.91 10.95
C ASN A 105 8.37 -9.41 9.67
N GLN A 106 7.10 -9.85 9.75
CA GLN A 106 6.31 -10.22 8.57
C GLN A 106 6.09 -9.05 7.61
N LYS A 107 6.11 -7.84 8.14
CA LYS A 107 5.98 -6.57 7.40
C LYS A 107 7.34 -5.94 7.04
N ARG A 108 8.36 -6.77 6.93
CA ARG A 108 9.72 -6.36 6.51
C ARG A 108 10.37 -5.35 7.46
N GLY A 109 9.90 -5.30 8.70
CA GLY A 109 10.47 -4.45 9.73
C GLY A 109 11.85 -4.92 10.17
N VAL A 110 12.76 -3.98 10.39
CA VAL A 110 14.07 -4.20 10.98
C VAL A 110 14.08 -3.60 12.37
N GLN A 111 14.27 -4.44 13.39
CA GLN A 111 14.32 -3.97 14.77
C GLN A 111 15.58 -3.16 15.03
N MET A 112 15.41 -1.93 15.49
CA MET A 112 16.50 -1.02 15.82
C MET A 112 16.78 -0.97 17.32
N ASN A 113 15.73 -0.94 18.14
CA ASN A 113 15.84 -0.82 19.58
C ASN A 113 14.67 -1.46 20.32
N MET A 114 14.91 -1.81 21.59
CA MET A 114 13.88 -2.22 22.56
C MET A 114 14.21 -1.57 23.90
N ALA A 115 13.26 -0.84 24.45
CA ALA A 115 13.40 -0.18 25.76
C ALA A 115 12.23 -0.57 26.68
N TYR A 116 12.53 -0.72 27.95
CA TYR A 116 11.56 -1.04 28.98
C TYR A 116 11.25 0.20 29.81
N HIS A 117 9.98 0.56 29.91
CA HIS A 117 9.48 1.65 30.73
C HIS A 117 8.47 1.13 31.76
N GLY A 118 8.98 0.57 32.86
CA GLY A 118 8.16 -0.09 33.85
C GLY A 118 7.50 -1.35 33.30
N ARG A 119 6.16 -1.34 33.17
CA ARG A 119 5.38 -2.46 32.61
C ARG A 119 5.16 -2.35 31.10
N GLN A 120 5.59 -1.27 30.50
CA GLN A 120 5.47 -1.05 29.07
C GLN A 120 6.81 -1.27 28.38
N VAL A 121 6.74 -1.74 27.15
CA VAL A 121 7.89 -1.91 26.25
C VAL A 121 7.69 -1.03 25.04
N MET A 122 8.75 -0.34 24.67
CA MET A 122 8.84 0.41 23.43
C MET A 122 9.76 -0.34 22.48
N LEU A 123 9.25 -0.72 21.32
CA LEU A 123 10.03 -1.26 20.21
C LEU A 123 10.21 -0.18 19.16
N THR A 124 11.43 -0.02 18.66
CA THR A 124 11.72 0.85 17.53
C THR A 124 12.08 0.01 16.32
N TYR A 125 11.37 0.19 15.22
CA TYR A 125 11.58 -0.50 13.96
C TYR A 125 11.81 0.49 12.82
N GLU A 126 12.58 0.09 11.82
CA GLU A 126 12.53 0.69 10.49
C GLU A 126 11.65 -0.20 9.61
N MET A 127 10.66 0.40 8.96
CA MET A 127 9.70 -0.33 8.15
C MET A 127 9.40 0.42 6.86
N PRO A 128 9.12 -0.30 5.75
CA PRO A 128 8.57 0.34 4.56
C PRO A 128 7.18 0.90 4.84
N LEU A 129 6.95 2.17 4.49
CA LEU A 129 5.65 2.82 4.70
C LEU A 129 4.52 2.07 3.97
N GLY A 130 4.79 1.51 2.79
CA GLY A 130 3.82 0.72 2.03
C GLY A 130 3.30 -0.53 2.75
N GLU A 131 4.05 -1.08 3.71
CA GLU A 131 3.59 -2.20 4.53
C GLU A 131 2.73 -1.76 5.72
N ILE A 132 2.75 -0.47 6.05
CA ILE A 132 2.02 0.10 7.20
C ILE A 132 0.64 0.59 6.78
N VAL A 133 0.55 1.33 5.66
CA VAL A 133 -0.64 2.07 5.29
C VAL A 133 -1.87 1.21 4.96
N LEU A 134 -1.70 -0.09 4.67
CA LEU A 134 -2.82 -0.95 4.30
C LEU A 134 -3.54 -1.55 5.51
N ASP A 135 -2.83 -2.36 6.29
CA ASP A 135 -3.48 -3.21 7.30
C ASP A 135 -2.66 -3.39 8.59
N PHE A 136 -1.52 -2.70 8.71
CA PHE A 136 -0.63 -2.92 9.85
C PHE A 136 -1.28 -2.47 11.17
N PHE A 137 -1.96 -1.33 11.19
CA PHE A 137 -2.59 -0.81 12.40
C PHE A 137 -3.68 -1.76 12.92
N ASP A 138 -4.54 -2.25 12.04
CA ASP A 138 -5.61 -3.19 12.41
C ASP A 138 -5.05 -4.50 12.94
N LYS A 139 -4.02 -5.03 12.27
CA LYS A 139 -3.30 -6.23 12.73
C LYS A 139 -2.60 -6.00 14.06
N LEU A 140 -1.98 -4.85 14.26
CA LEU A 140 -1.36 -4.46 15.52
C LEU A 140 -2.38 -4.48 16.66
N LYS A 141 -3.54 -3.86 16.45
CA LYS A 141 -4.64 -3.88 17.42
C LYS A 141 -5.15 -5.30 17.67
N SER A 142 -5.28 -6.09 16.63
CA SER A 142 -5.74 -7.49 16.76
C SER A 142 -4.78 -8.35 17.59
N VAL A 143 -3.47 -8.36 17.26
CA VAL A 143 -2.48 -9.21 17.96
C VAL A 143 -2.20 -8.74 19.38
N SER A 144 -2.46 -7.49 19.69
CA SER A 144 -2.27 -6.89 21.02
C SER A 144 -3.57 -6.73 21.81
N ARG A 145 -4.70 -7.24 21.31
CA ARG A 145 -6.03 -7.03 21.91
C ARG A 145 -6.34 -5.56 22.20
N GLY A 146 -5.90 -4.66 21.32
CA GLY A 146 -6.08 -3.23 21.42
C GLY A 146 -5.07 -2.48 22.29
N TYR A 147 -4.18 -3.19 22.99
CA TYR A 147 -3.25 -2.56 23.96
C TYR A 147 -2.04 -1.90 23.30
N ALA A 148 -1.62 -2.32 22.10
CA ALA A 148 -0.51 -1.67 21.43
C ALA A 148 -0.93 -0.38 20.76
N SER A 149 -0.04 0.60 20.80
CA SER A 149 -0.12 1.84 20.02
C SER A 149 1.13 2.00 19.18
N MET A 150 1.03 2.78 18.13
CA MET A 150 2.17 3.10 17.27
C MET A 150 2.19 4.57 16.91
N ASP A 151 3.39 5.05 16.68
CA ASP A 151 3.70 6.31 16.04
C ASP A 151 4.80 6.06 15.01
N TYR A 152 4.86 6.88 13.96
CA TYR A 152 5.90 6.74 12.94
C TYR A 152 6.27 8.10 12.35
N GLU A 153 7.53 8.19 11.92
CA GLU A 153 8.07 9.36 11.24
C GLU A 153 8.83 8.93 9.98
N PHE A 154 8.77 9.77 8.94
CA PHE A 154 9.54 9.53 7.73
C PHE A 154 11.02 9.58 8.02
N LYS A 155 11.77 8.62 7.52
CA LYS A 155 13.23 8.57 7.67
C LYS A 155 13.94 8.90 6.37
N GLU A 156 13.76 8.08 5.34
CA GLU A 156 14.48 8.21 4.07
C GLU A 156 13.80 7.40 2.96
N TYR A 157 14.24 7.63 1.73
CA TYR A 157 14.00 6.72 0.61
C TYR A 157 15.16 5.73 0.51
N ARG A 158 14.84 4.43 0.43
CA ARG A 158 15.84 3.34 0.38
C ARG A 158 15.58 2.44 -0.80
N ALA A 159 16.66 2.09 -1.53
CA ALA A 159 16.61 1.11 -2.62
C ALA A 159 15.96 -0.20 -2.16
N SER A 160 15.04 -0.72 -2.95
CA SER A 160 14.31 -1.94 -2.64
C SER A 160 13.91 -2.69 -3.90
N ASP A 161 13.86 -4.02 -3.81
CA ASP A 161 13.41 -4.88 -4.91
C ASP A 161 11.86 -4.92 -4.96
N VAL A 162 11.26 -3.77 -5.23
CA VAL A 162 9.82 -3.65 -5.46
C VAL A 162 9.51 -3.74 -6.95
N VAL A 163 8.35 -4.28 -7.27
CA VAL A 163 7.89 -4.48 -8.64
C VAL A 163 6.45 -4.03 -8.78
N LYS A 164 6.11 -3.54 -9.97
CA LYS A 164 4.73 -3.29 -10.34
C LYS A 164 4.06 -4.60 -10.76
N VAL A 165 2.92 -4.89 -10.15
CA VAL A 165 2.03 -5.98 -10.55
C VAL A 165 0.81 -5.35 -11.20
N ASP A 166 0.62 -5.62 -12.48
CA ASP A 166 -0.54 -5.23 -13.26
C ASP A 166 -1.60 -6.33 -13.18
N ILE A 167 -2.86 -5.94 -13.07
CA ILE A 167 -4.01 -6.84 -13.18
C ILE A 167 -4.60 -6.69 -14.58
N LEU A 168 -4.81 -7.82 -15.23
CA LEU A 168 -5.36 -7.89 -16.59
C LEU A 168 -6.70 -8.62 -16.59
N LEU A 169 -7.66 -8.06 -17.34
CA LEU A 169 -8.93 -8.72 -17.68
C LEU A 169 -8.95 -8.97 -19.19
N ASN A 170 -9.02 -10.22 -19.60
CA ASN A 170 -8.95 -10.63 -21.02
C ASN A 170 -7.73 -10.04 -21.76
N GLY A 171 -6.59 -9.90 -21.07
CA GLY A 171 -5.36 -9.34 -21.61
C GLY A 171 -5.25 -7.82 -21.55
N GLU A 172 -6.31 -7.10 -21.19
CA GLU A 172 -6.30 -5.65 -21.02
C GLU A 172 -5.96 -5.26 -19.58
N LYS A 173 -5.05 -4.31 -19.40
CA LYS A 173 -4.63 -3.82 -18.08
C LYS A 173 -5.71 -2.94 -17.46
N VAL A 174 -5.98 -3.20 -16.17
CA VAL A 174 -6.85 -2.35 -15.36
C VAL A 174 -5.95 -1.47 -14.48
N ASP A 175 -5.75 -0.22 -14.87
CA ASP A 175 -4.82 0.72 -14.24
C ASP A 175 -5.13 0.98 -12.75
N ALA A 176 -6.40 1.05 -12.39
CA ALA A 176 -6.87 1.25 -11.02
C ALA A 176 -6.51 0.10 -10.06
N LEU A 177 -6.17 -1.09 -10.58
CA LEU A 177 -5.81 -2.28 -9.81
C LEU A 177 -4.30 -2.57 -9.81
N SER A 178 -3.49 -1.75 -10.49
CA SER A 178 -2.03 -1.88 -10.46
C SER A 178 -1.50 -1.59 -9.06
N ILE A 179 -0.61 -2.45 -8.56
CA ILE A 179 0.01 -2.32 -7.23
C ILE A 179 1.53 -2.41 -7.33
N ILE A 180 2.22 -1.74 -6.41
CA ILE A 180 3.66 -1.89 -6.24
C ILE A 180 3.89 -2.69 -4.96
N VAL A 181 4.62 -3.80 -5.08
CA VAL A 181 4.89 -4.72 -3.99
C VAL A 181 6.33 -5.20 -4.01
N HIS A 182 6.86 -5.61 -2.87
CA HIS A 182 8.17 -6.27 -2.84
C HIS A 182 8.13 -7.57 -3.66
N ARG A 183 9.17 -7.85 -4.45
CA ARG A 183 9.23 -9.00 -5.39
C ARG A 183 8.91 -10.32 -4.70
N SER A 184 9.42 -10.54 -3.48
CA SER A 184 9.16 -11.77 -2.72
C SER A 184 7.67 -11.99 -2.39
N GLN A 185 6.86 -10.93 -2.35
CA GLN A 185 5.44 -10.98 -2.06
C GLN A 185 4.55 -10.89 -3.32
N SER A 186 5.16 -10.62 -4.47
CA SER A 186 4.42 -10.31 -5.70
C SER A 186 3.49 -11.46 -6.14
N GLN A 187 3.98 -12.70 -6.08
CA GLN A 187 3.19 -13.87 -6.46
C GLN A 187 2.02 -14.11 -5.49
N TYR A 188 2.28 -13.99 -4.19
CA TYR A 188 1.25 -14.15 -3.17
C TYR A 188 0.17 -13.07 -3.29
N ARG A 189 0.57 -11.80 -3.38
CA ARG A 189 -0.33 -10.65 -3.53
C ARG A 189 -1.11 -10.71 -4.85
N GLY A 190 -0.43 -11.00 -5.96
CA GLY A 190 -1.06 -11.14 -7.27
C GLY A 190 -2.12 -12.24 -7.28
N ARG A 191 -1.82 -13.42 -6.73
CA ARG A 191 -2.77 -14.52 -6.61
C ARG A 191 -3.98 -14.16 -5.73
N ALA A 192 -3.75 -13.50 -4.60
CA ALA A 192 -4.82 -13.10 -3.71
C ALA A 192 -5.80 -12.11 -4.37
N VAL A 193 -5.29 -11.14 -5.13
CA VAL A 193 -6.13 -10.18 -5.87
C VAL A 193 -6.94 -10.90 -6.95
N VAL A 194 -6.30 -11.73 -7.76
CA VAL A 194 -6.97 -12.46 -8.86
C VAL A 194 -8.05 -13.39 -8.31
N ALA A 195 -7.78 -14.15 -7.25
CA ALA A 195 -8.75 -15.02 -6.59
C ALA A 195 -9.94 -14.20 -6.04
N LYS A 196 -9.67 -13.05 -5.40
CA LYS A 196 -10.73 -12.19 -4.89
C LYS A 196 -11.60 -11.59 -5.98
N MET A 197 -10.99 -11.19 -7.11
CA MET A 197 -11.74 -10.71 -8.27
C MET A 197 -12.66 -11.79 -8.84
N ARG A 198 -12.19 -13.03 -8.92
CA ARG A 198 -13.03 -14.16 -9.36
C ARG A 198 -14.26 -14.38 -8.48
N GLU A 199 -14.13 -14.16 -7.17
CA GLU A 199 -15.27 -14.25 -6.24
C GLU A 199 -16.29 -13.12 -6.44
N ILE A 200 -15.81 -11.91 -6.75
CA ILE A 200 -16.64 -10.69 -6.81
C ILE A 200 -17.27 -10.52 -8.20
N ILE A 201 -16.53 -10.83 -9.26
CA ILE A 201 -17.04 -10.69 -10.63
C ILE A 201 -18.16 -11.73 -10.84
N SER A 202 -19.35 -11.23 -11.14
CA SER A 202 -20.49 -12.09 -11.45
C SER A 202 -20.20 -12.95 -12.69
N ARG A 203 -20.76 -14.17 -12.73
CA ARG A 203 -20.63 -15.07 -13.87
C ARG A 203 -21.06 -14.38 -15.15
N GLN A 204 -20.19 -14.37 -16.13
CA GLN A 204 -20.44 -13.86 -17.48
C GLN A 204 -20.85 -15.01 -18.40
N MET A 205 -21.45 -14.69 -19.55
CA MET A 205 -21.84 -15.67 -20.58
C MET A 205 -20.62 -16.16 -21.40
N PHE A 206 -19.43 -15.58 -21.16
CA PHE A 206 -18.17 -15.93 -21.82
C PHE A 206 -17.06 -16.01 -20.78
N ASP A 207 -15.97 -16.70 -21.13
CA ASP A 207 -14.81 -16.82 -20.24
C ASP A 207 -14.11 -15.48 -20.09
N VAL A 208 -13.87 -15.07 -18.84
CA VAL A 208 -13.10 -13.87 -18.50
C VAL A 208 -11.81 -14.30 -17.82
N ALA A 209 -10.70 -14.13 -18.53
CA ALA A 209 -9.38 -14.42 -17.97
C ALA A 209 -8.96 -13.28 -17.03
N ILE A 210 -8.76 -13.59 -15.75
CA ILE A 210 -8.23 -12.66 -14.73
C ILE A 210 -6.78 -13.03 -14.49
N GLN A 211 -5.87 -12.10 -14.67
CA GLN A 211 -4.43 -12.37 -14.60
C GLN A 211 -3.72 -11.29 -13.80
N ALA A 212 -2.67 -11.69 -13.08
CA ALA A 212 -1.68 -10.77 -12.51
C ALA A 212 -0.35 -10.95 -13.23
N ALA A 213 0.30 -9.85 -13.58
CA ALA A 213 1.53 -9.89 -14.36
C ALA A 213 2.59 -8.89 -13.85
N ILE A 214 3.86 -9.25 -14.01
CA ILE A 214 5.00 -8.35 -13.83
C ILE A 214 5.63 -8.13 -15.21
N GLY A 215 5.45 -6.95 -15.78
CA GLY A 215 5.81 -6.70 -17.18
C GLY A 215 5.04 -7.62 -18.13
N ALA A 216 5.75 -8.47 -18.88
CA ALA A 216 5.17 -9.46 -19.79
C ALA A 216 4.90 -10.82 -19.11
N ASN A 217 5.38 -11.06 -17.89
CA ASN A 217 5.31 -12.36 -17.24
C ASN A 217 4.04 -12.47 -16.38
N ILE A 218 3.16 -13.40 -16.71
CA ILE A 218 1.98 -13.72 -15.91
C ILE A 218 2.43 -14.53 -14.69
N ILE A 219 2.10 -14.03 -13.49
CA ILE A 219 2.46 -14.63 -12.20
C ILE A 219 1.28 -15.34 -11.52
N ALA A 220 0.05 -14.99 -11.87
CA ALA A 220 -1.16 -15.66 -11.42
C ALA A 220 -2.27 -15.56 -12.47
N ARG A 221 -3.18 -16.54 -12.49
CA ARG A 221 -4.32 -16.61 -13.41
C ARG A 221 -5.48 -17.35 -12.76
N GLU A 222 -6.70 -16.85 -13.00
CA GLU A 222 -7.99 -17.50 -12.74
C GLU A 222 -8.89 -17.42 -13.98
#